data_07c085beba2cb74f9a39bbef02177bd6
#
_entry.id   07c085beba2cb74f9a39bbef02177bd6
#
_cell.length_a   1.000
_cell.length_b   1.000
_cell.length_c   1.000
_cell.angle_alpha   90.00
_cell.angle_beta   90.00
_cell.angle_gamma   90.00
#
_symmetry.space_group_name_H-M   'P 1'
#
loop_
_entity.id
_entity.type
_entity.pdbx_description
1 polymer ?
#
loop_
_entity_poly.entity_id
_entity_poly.type
_entity_poly.pdbx_seq_one_letter_code
_entity_poly.pdbx_strand_id
1 'polypeptide(L)'
;GEVKQWNFKSTFGDTIEGRYYLPPRFDPAKKYPLIVYYYGGTSPTQRIFESTYPLHVYAAQDYVVYTLQPSGTTGYGQEFSARHVNAWGKQTADEIIEGVEKFVNAHPFVDGTKIGNIGASYGGFMTQYLLTRTNLFTAAVSHAGISNITSYWGQGYWGYTYSSRASAGSYPWNNPQLYVEQSPLFHADKIDTPLLLLHGTADTNVPIGESIQMFTALKLLGKTVEFVQVEGENHAIYNYDKRIAWNNTIYAWFAKWLKNDSRWWESMYGTE
;
A
#
# COMPACT_ATOMS: atom_id res chain seq x y z
N GLY A 1 -5.04 -19.93 -10.20
CA GLY A 1 -3.75 -20.24 -9.55
C GLY A 1 -3.97 -20.82 -8.16
N GLU A 2 -2.93 -21.41 -7.64
CA GLU A 2 -2.92 -21.98 -6.29
C GLU A 2 -2.73 -20.88 -5.24
N VAL A 3 -3.38 -21.00 -4.08
CA VAL A 3 -3.20 -20.12 -2.93
C VAL A 3 -2.61 -20.92 -1.80
N LYS A 4 -1.50 -20.46 -1.23
CA LYS A 4 -0.80 -21.14 -0.13
C LYS A 4 -0.69 -20.23 1.08
N GLN A 5 -0.74 -20.80 2.25
CA GLN A 5 -0.43 -20.10 3.49
C GLN A 5 1.09 -20.07 3.69
N TRP A 6 1.58 -18.94 4.17
CA TRP A 6 2.97 -18.79 4.59
C TRP A 6 3.06 -17.76 5.72
N ASN A 7 3.53 -18.23 6.86
CA ASN A 7 3.65 -17.44 8.08
C ASN A 7 5.13 -17.31 8.43
N PHE A 8 5.47 -16.22 9.11
CA PHE A 8 6.82 -16.07 9.65
C PHE A 8 6.79 -15.57 11.08
N LYS A 9 7.85 -15.84 11.82
CA LYS A 9 8.04 -15.27 13.15
C LYS A 9 8.80 -13.96 13.02
N SER A 10 8.16 -12.86 13.46
CA SER A 10 8.76 -11.53 13.44
C SER A 10 9.83 -11.37 14.51
N THR A 11 10.70 -10.39 14.33
CA THR A 11 11.71 -9.99 15.32
C THR A 11 11.07 -9.57 16.65
N PHE A 12 9.81 -9.11 16.62
CA PHE A 12 9.03 -8.76 17.81
C PHE A 12 8.45 -9.98 18.54
N GLY A 13 8.64 -11.20 18.03
CA GLY A 13 8.24 -12.45 18.67
C GLY A 13 6.88 -12.99 18.27
N ASP A 14 6.11 -12.28 17.44
CA ASP A 14 4.81 -12.73 16.97
C ASP A 14 4.91 -13.61 15.72
N THR A 15 3.94 -14.50 15.56
CA THR A 15 3.71 -15.17 14.28
C THR A 15 2.83 -14.29 13.40
N ILE A 16 3.41 -13.79 12.31
CA ILE A 16 2.68 -12.99 11.31
C ILE A 16 2.11 -13.94 10.26
N GLU A 17 0.79 -13.94 10.16
CA GLU A 17 0.10 -14.75 9.16
C GLU A 17 0.15 -14.10 7.79
N GLY A 18 0.33 -14.94 6.77
CA GLY A 18 0.31 -14.53 5.38
C GLY A 18 -0.16 -15.63 4.46
N ARG A 19 -0.41 -15.25 3.24
CA ARG A 19 -0.72 -16.17 2.15
C ARG A 19 -0.16 -15.64 0.84
N TYR A 20 0.07 -16.51 -0.10
CA TYR A 20 0.52 -16.09 -1.42
C TYR A 20 -0.24 -16.81 -2.53
N TYR A 21 -0.30 -16.15 -3.66
CA TYR A 21 -1.04 -16.54 -4.85
C TYR A 21 -0.03 -16.81 -5.95
N LEU A 22 -0.15 -17.97 -6.58
CA LEU A 22 0.71 -18.37 -7.70
C LEU A 22 0.00 -18.16 -9.04
N PRO A 23 0.73 -17.88 -10.10
CA PRO A 23 0.19 -17.86 -11.47
C PRO A 23 -0.55 -19.17 -11.82
N PRO A 24 -1.60 -19.12 -12.66
CA PRO A 24 -2.34 -20.32 -13.05
C PRO A 24 -1.48 -21.39 -13.75
N ARG A 25 -0.40 -20.96 -14.43
CA ARG A 25 0.59 -21.84 -15.08
C ARG A 25 1.95 -21.70 -14.41
N PHE A 26 1.94 -21.84 -13.09
CA PHE A 26 3.14 -21.69 -12.29
C PHE A 26 4.20 -22.74 -12.67
N ASP A 27 5.40 -22.25 -12.91
CA ASP A 27 6.59 -23.06 -13.17
C ASP A 27 7.67 -22.71 -12.13
N PRO A 28 8.03 -23.60 -11.21
CA PRO A 28 9.01 -23.31 -10.17
C PRO A 28 10.44 -23.03 -10.69
N ALA A 29 10.72 -23.33 -11.95
CA ALA A 29 11.99 -23.03 -12.57
C ALA A 29 12.09 -21.58 -13.09
N LYS A 30 10.96 -20.86 -13.14
CA LYS A 30 10.92 -19.46 -13.59
C LYS A 30 11.03 -18.50 -12.42
N LYS A 31 11.39 -17.25 -12.74
CA LYS A 31 11.36 -16.12 -11.83
C LYS A 31 10.14 -15.26 -12.12
N TYR A 32 9.43 -14.88 -11.06
CA TYR A 32 8.25 -14.04 -11.14
C TYR A 32 8.43 -12.76 -10.33
N PRO A 33 8.01 -11.59 -10.83
CA PRO A 33 7.92 -10.39 -10.02
C PRO A 33 6.88 -10.59 -8.90
N LEU A 34 7.08 -9.89 -7.80
CA LEU A 34 6.25 -9.96 -6.60
C LEU A 34 5.38 -8.71 -6.46
N ILE A 35 4.11 -8.88 -6.14
CA ILE A 35 3.24 -7.81 -5.64
C ILE A 35 2.90 -8.11 -4.19
N VAL A 36 3.16 -7.15 -3.30
CA VAL A 36 2.83 -7.24 -1.88
C VAL A 36 1.60 -6.40 -1.60
N TYR A 37 0.57 -7.02 -1.02
CA TYR A 37 -0.68 -6.39 -0.64
C TYR A 37 -0.93 -6.50 0.86
N TYR A 38 -1.32 -5.41 1.48
CA TYR A 38 -1.60 -5.33 2.92
C TYR A 38 -2.62 -4.20 3.19
N TYR A 39 -3.22 -4.22 4.34
CA TYR A 39 -3.88 -3.04 4.89
C TYR A 39 -2.96 -2.29 5.86
N GLY A 40 -2.19 -3.02 6.63
CA GLY A 40 -1.10 -2.47 7.43
C GLY A 40 -1.47 -2.11 8.87
N GLY A 41 -2.53 -2.66 9.38
CA GLY A 41 -3.06 -2.40 10.73
C GLY A 41 -4.57 -2.23 10.65
N THR A 42 -5.28 -2.04 11.71
CA THR A 42 -6.72 -1.83 11.87
C THR A 42 -7.65 -2.91 11.31
N SER A 43 -7.38 -3.49 10.14
CA SER A 43 -8.24 -4.51 9.52
C SER A 43 -7.43 -5.56 8.78
N PRO A 44 -7.86 -6.83 8.78
CA PRO A 44 -7.24 -7.86 7.96
C PRO A 44 -7.53 -7.64 6.46
N THR A 45 -6.65 -8.14 5.60
CA THR A 45 -6.91 -8.20 4.17
C THR A 45 -8.02 -9.21 3.88
N GLN A 46 -8.90 -8.87 2.93
CA GLN A 46 -10.00 -9.75 2.52
C GLN A 46 -9.49 -11.02 1.84
N ARG A 47 -10.25 -12.12 2.02
CA ARG A 47 -9.97 -13.43 1.40
C ARG A 47 -10.96 -13.80 0.29
N ILE A 48 -11.79 -12.86 -0.14
CA ILE A 48 -12.80 -13.08 -1.16
C ILE A 48 -12.19 -12.94 -2.55
N PHE A 49 -12.73 -13.70 -3.50
CA PHE A 49 -12.28 -13.67 -4.90
C PHE A 49 -12.60 -12.32 -5.56
N GLU A 50 -13.80 -11.79 -5.34
CA GLU A 50 -14.27 -10.50 -5.84
C GLU A 50 -13.85 -9.37 -4.92
N SER A 51 -12.57 -9.08 -4.88
CA SER A 51 -12.01 -7.97 -4.10
C SER A 51 -11.83 -6.73 -4.97
N THR A 52 -11.85 -5.56 -4.34
CA THR A 52 -11.43 -4.29 -4.97
C THR A 52 -10.01 -4.40 -5.54
N TYR A 53 -9.14 -5.16 -4.87
CA TYR A 53 -7.81 -5.53 -5.33
C TYR A 53 -7.84 -7.01 -5.72
N PRO A 54 -7.98 -7.32 -7.01
CA PRO A 54 -8.20 -8.69 -7.46
C PRO A 54 -6.88 -9.47 -7.49
N LEU A 55 -6.45 -10.01 -6.34
CA LEU A 55 -5.16 -10.69 -6.18
C LEU A 55 -4.99 -11.87 -7.16
N HIS A 56 -6.08 -12.57 -7.46
CA HIS A 56 -6.08 -13.63 -8.46
C HIS A 56 -5.82 -13.12 -9.89
N VAL A 57 -6.27 -11.90 -10.21
CA VAL A 57 -6.03 -11.28 -11.53
C VAL A 57 -4.57 -10.85 -11.64
N TYR A 58 -3.98 -10.32 -10.56
CA TYR A 58 -2.52 -10.06 -10.55
C TYR A 58 -1.75 -11.35 -10.76
N ALA A 59 -2.08 -12.42 -10.04
CA ALA A 59 -1.45 -13.73 -10.25
C ALA A 59 -1.64 -14.26 -11.67
N ALA A 60 -2.82 -14.06 -12.27
CA ALA A 60 -3.10 -14.44 -13.67
C ALA A 60 -2.27 -13.66 -14.70
N GLN A 61 -1.70 -12.53 -14.31
CA GLN A 61 -0.75 -11.75 -15.11
C GLN A 61 0.71 -12.10 -14.82
N ASP A 62 0.98 -13.29 -14.33
CA ASP A 62 2.32 -13.79 -14.04
C ASP A 62 3.08 -13.02 -12.95
N TYR A 63 2.37 -12.57 -11.92
CA TYR A 63 2.95 -12.12 -10.65
C TYR A 63 2.77 -13.20 -9.59
N VAL A 64 3.72 -13.33 -8.68
CA VAL A 64 3.45 -13.88 -7.37
C VAL A 64 2.86 -12.76 -6.51
N VAL A 65 1.78 -13.03 -5.78
CA VAL A 65 1.16 -12.04 -4.90
C VAL A 65 1.30 -12.52 -3.46
N TYR A 66 1.87 -11.71 -2.61
CA TYR A 66 2.01 -12.00 -1.18
C TYR A 66 1.20 -11.01 -0.36
N THR A 67 0.44 -11.51 0.59
CA THR A 67 -0.34 -10.71 1.54
C THR A 67 -0.09 -11.17 2.95
N LEU A 68 0.01 -10.25 3.90
CA LEU A 68 0.29 -10.53 5.31
C LEU A 68 -0.56 -9.66 6.24
N GLN A 69 -0.69 -10.11 7.50
CA GLN A 69 -1.48 -9.47 8.54
C GLN A 69 -0.54 -8.98 9.67
N PRO A 70 0.07 -7.78 9.53
CA PRO A 70 1.04 -7.27 10.50
C PRO A 70 0.37 -6.75 11.77
N SER A 71 1.17 -6.38 12.75
CA SER A 71 0.75 -5.75 14.00
C SER A 71 -0.20 -4.58 13.76
N GLY A 72 -1.21 -4.45 14.61
CA GLY A 72 -2.31 -3.50 14.46
C GLY A 72 -3.55 -4.10 13.83
N THR A 73 -3.44 -5.23 13.12
CA THR A 73 -4.56 -5.93 12.49
C THR A 73 -5.51 -6.51 13.54
N THR A 74 -6.82 -6.27 13.38
CA THR A 74 -7.86 -6.87 14.24
C THR A 74 -8.03 -8.36 13.93
N GLY A 75 -8.51 -9.12 14.93
CA GLY A 75 -8.72 -10.56 14.82
C GLY A 75 -7.61 -11.42 15.43
N TYR A 76 -6.53 -10.82 15.92
CA TYR A 76 -5.37 -11.49 16.51
C TYR A 76 -5.16 -11.15 18.01
N GLY A 77 -6.22 -10.69 18.66
CA GLY A 77 -6.21 -10.27 20.04
C GLY A 77 -6.05 -8.75 20.21
N GLN A 78 -6.48 -8.27 21.38
CA GLN A 78 -6.54 -6.84 21.67
C GLN A 78 -5.16 -6.19 21.74
N GLU A 79 -4.19 -6.87 22.33
CA GLU A 79 -2.81 -6.39 22.44
C GLU A 79 -2.19 -6.19 21.05
N PHE A 80 -2.35 -7.17 20.15
CA PHE A 80 -1.85 -7.11 18.79
C PHE A 80 -2.48 -5.97 17.99
N SER A 81 -3.80 -5.80 18.08
CA SER A 81 -4.50 -4.73 17.38
C SER A 81 -4.22 -3.34 17.93
N ALA A 82 -3.94 -3.21 19.21
CA ALA A 82 -3.63 -1.92 19.86
C ALA A 82 -2.23 -1.37 19.54
N ARG A 83 -1.36 -2.13 18.89
CA ARG A 83 0.03 -1.71 18.62
C ARG A 83 0.16 -0.54 17.67
N HIS A 84 -0.90 -0.18 16.92
CA HIS A 84 -0.90 1.02 16.08
C HIS A 84 -1.24 2.30 16.85
N VAL A 85 -1.68 2.19 18.11
CA VAL A 85 -2.03 3.36 18.93
C VAL A 85 -0.76 4.17 19.24
N ASN A 86 -0.75 5.45 18.86
CA ASN A 86 0.41 6.35 18.90
C ASN A 86 1.63 5.84 18.11
N ALA A 87 1.43 4.87 17.22
CA ALA A 87 2.48 4.25 16.43
C ALA A 87 1.93 3.89 15.04
N TRP A 88 1.55 4.89 14.27
CA TRP A 88 0.80 4.74 13.03
C TRP A 88 1.42 3.78 12.01
N GLY A 89 2.72 3.65 11.98
CA GLY A 89 3.30 2.81 10.95
C GLY A 89 4.56 2.04 11.34
N LYS A 90 5.26 2.43 12.40
CA LYS A 90 6.64 1.99 12.62
C LYS A 90 6.80 0.47 12.72
N GLN A 91 6.19 -0.15 13.72
CA GLN A 91 6.32 -1.60 13.92
C GLN A 91 5.68 -2.38 12.78
N THR A 92 4.53 -1.93 12.29
CA THR A 92 3.82 -2.53 11.16
C THR A 92 4.68 -2.54 9.91
N ALA A 93 5.33 -1.41 9.60
CA ALA A 93 6.24 -1.31 8.46
C ALA A 93 7.46 -2.22 8.61
N ASP A 94 8.06 -2.27 9.79
CA ASP A 94 9.21 -3.13 10.06
C ASP A 94 8.84 -4.62 9.86
N GLU A 95 7.67 -5.04 10.29
CA GLU A 95 7.16 -6.41 10.06
C GLU A 95 6.84 -6.69 8.59
N ILE A 96 6.32 -5.72 7.84
CA ILE A 96 6.08 -5.88 6.39
C ILE A 96 7.42 -6.04 5.67
N ILE A 97 8.39 -5.19 5.95
CA ILE A 97 9.74 -5.27 5.35
C ILE A 97 10.37 -6.63 5.65
N GLU A 98 10.40 -7.02 6.92
CA GLU A 98 10.94 -8.31 7.37
C GLU A 98 10.23 -9.49 6.68
N GLY A 99 8.90 -9.42 6.60
CA GLY A 99 8.09 -10.46 5.95
C GLY A 99 8.39 -10.61 4.47
N VAL A 100 8.54 -9.49 3.76
CA VAL A 100 8.89 -9.51 2.32
C VAL A 100 10.29 -10.07 2.10
N GLU A 101 11.28 -9.63 2.88
CA GLU A 101 12.65 -10.13 2.79
C GLU A 101 12.71 -11.65 3.06
N LYS A 102 12.05 -12.11 4.12
CA LYS A 102 11.97 -13.55 4.45
C LYS A 102 11.22 -14.34 3.37
N PHE A 103 10.15 -13.77 2.83
CA PHE A 103 9.37 -14.40 1.77
C PHE A 103 10.22 -14.61 0.51
N VAL A 104 10.91 -13.59 0.06
CA VAL A 104 11.81 -13.66 -1.11
C VAL A 104 12.91 -14.71 -0.90
N ASN A 105 13.53 -14.71 0.29
CA ASN A 105 14.59 -15.67 0.61
C ASN A 105 14.08 -17.12 0.66
N ALA A 106 12.84 -17.33 1.11
CA ALA A 106 12.23 -18.67 1.20
C ALA A 106 11.70 -19.19 -0.14
N HIS A 107 11.51 -18.33 -1.13
CA HIS A 107 10.86 -18.67 -2.39
C HIS A 107 11.74 -18.33 -3.61
N PRO A 108 12.61 -19.27 -4.04
CA PRO A 108 13.57 -19.03 -5.13
C PRO A 108 12.95 -18.63 -6.47
N PHE A 109 11.66 -18.89 -6.67
CA PHE A 109 10.92 -18.48 -7.85
C PHE A 109 10.51 -16.99 -7.84
N VAL A 110 10.76 -16.25 -6.77
CA VAL A 110 10.51 -14.81 -6.72
C VAL A 110 11.73 -14.05 -7.23
N ASP A 111 11.49 -13.07 -8.11
CA ASP A 111 12.51 -12.11 -8.49
C ASP A 111 12.56 -10.98 -7.44
N GLY A 112 13.53 -11.08 -6.54
CA GLY A 112 13.73 -10.09 -5.48
C GLY A 112 14.15 -8.70 -5.97
N THR A 113 14.41 -8.51 -7.26
CA THR A 113 14.70 -7.19 -7.88
C THR A 113 13.47 -6.53 -8.48
N LYS A 114 12.32 -7.22 -8.47
CA LYS A 114 11.06 -6.79 -9.07
C LYS A 114 9.90 -6.94 -8.09
N ILE A 115 9.88 -6.09 -7.07
CA ILE A 115 8.89 -6.12 -5.99
C ILE A 115 8.04 -4.85 -6.05
N GLY A 116 6.74 -5.01 -6.25
CA GLY A 116 5.76 -3.94 -6.11
C GLY A 116 4.97 -4.04 -4.81
N ASN A 117 4.45 -2.92 -4.33
CA ASN A 117 3.52 -2.90 -3.22
C ASN A 117 2.30 -2.04 -3.51
N ILE A 118 1.18 -2.39 -2.90
CA ILE A 118 -0.09 -1.71 -3.08
C ILE A 118 -0.91 -1.74 -1.79
N GLY A 119 -1.54 -0.62 -1.49
CA GLY A 119 -2.48 -0.50 -0.38
C GLY A 119 -3.44 0.66 -0.58
N ALA A 120 -4.57 0.59 0.13
CA ALA A 120 -5.62 1.60 0.09
C ALA A 120 -5.89 2.18 1.47
N SER A 121 -6.29 3.44 1.53
CA SER A 121 -6.68 4.12 2.77
C SER A 121 -5.52 4.10 3.77
N TYR A 122 -5.69 3.45 4.92
CA TYR A 122 -4.58 3.20 5.85
C TYR A 122 -3.46 2.39 5.17
N GLY A 123 -3.80 1.42 4.30
CA GLY A 123 -2.83 0.70 3.47
C GLY A 123 -2.12 1.60 2.46
N GLY A 124 -2.77 2.65 1.97
CA GLY A 124 -2.15 3.68 1.14
C GLY A 124 -1.17 4.55 1.93
N PHE A 125 -1.52 4.92 3.16
CA PHE A 125 -0.58 5.52 4.12
C PHE A 125 0.63 4.60 4.34
N MET A 126 0.39 3.33 4.62
CA MET A 126 1.44 2.34 4.84
C MET A 126 2.35 2.19 3.62
N THR A 127 1.79 2.21 2.41
CA THR A 127 2.56 2.21 1.17
C THR A 127 3.55 3.38 1.12
N GLN A 128 3.06 4.60 1.33
CA GLN A 128 3.92 5.79 1.35
C GLN A 128 4.94 5.75 2.50
N TYR A 129 4.52 5.32 3.67
CA TYR A 129 5.40 5.21 4.85
C TYR A 129 6.55 4.22 4.63
N LEU A 130 6.26 3.04 4.04
CA LEU A 130 7.27 2.06 3.67
C LEU A 130 8.33 2.64 2.75
N LEU A 131 7.94 3.46 1.76
CA LEU A 131 8.87 4.07 0.82
C LEU A 131 9.83 5.08 1.49
N THR A 132 9.45 5.64 2.64
CA THR A 132 10.35 6.49 3.44
C THR A 132 11.36 5.68 4.26
N ARG A 133 11.15 4.36 4.36
CA ARG A 133 11.89 3.46 5.25
C ARG A 133 12.82 2.50 4.52
N THR A 134 12.51 2.16 3.28
CA THR A 134 13.26 1.15 2.52
C THR A 134 13.21 1.40 1.03
N ASN A 135 14.25 0.96 0.32
CA ASN A 135 14.31 0.90 -1.14
C ASN A 135 14.03 -0.52 -1.69
N LEU A 136 13.40 -1.37 -0.88
CA LEU A 136 13.06 -2.75 -1.26
C LEU A 136 12.10 -2.84 -2.46
N PHE A 137 11.22 -1.85 -2.60
CA PHE A 137 10.18 -1.85 -3.62
C PHE A 137 10.62 -1.16 -4.91
N THR A 138 10.34 -1.79 -6.04
CA THR A 138 10.63 -1.28 -7.39
C THR A 138 9.56 -0.32 -7.89
N ALA A 139 8.31 -0.50 -7.46
CA ALA A 139 7.19 0.37 -7.76
C ALA A 139 6.11 0.27 -6.67
N ALA A 140 5.36 1.32 -6.48
CA ALA A 140 4.32 1.38 -5.46
C ALA A 140 3.03 2.00 -5.97
N VAL A 141 1.90 1.57 -5.41
CA VAL A 141 0.57 2.13 -5.66
C VAL A 141 -0.10 2.47 -4.32
N SER A 142 -0.43 3.75 -4.14
CA SER A 142 -1.16 4.25 -2.97
C SER A 142 -2.54 4.76 -3.40
N HIS A 143 -3.59 4.04 -3.05
CA HIS A 143 -4.97 4.45 -3.27
C HIS A 143 -5.52 5.14 -2.03
N ALA A 144 -5.97 6.39 -2.19
CA ALA A 144 -6.58 7.20 -1.12
C ALA A 144 -5.76 7.16 0.18
N GLY A 145 -4.43 7.21 0.05
CA GLY A 145 -3.50 7.12 1.17
C GLY A 145 -3.36 8.44 1.92
N ILE A 146 -3.17 8.34 3.23
CA ILE A 146 -2.90 9.48 4.09
C ILE A 146 -1.41 9.82 3.99
N SER A 147 -1.07 11.04 3.60
CA SER A 147 0.31 11.52 3.54
C SER A 147 0.70 12.40 4.71
N ASN A 148 -0.28 13.12 5.28
CA ASN A 148 -0.10 14.06 6.37
C ASN A 148 -1.17 13.82 7.44
N ILE A 149 -0.77 13.22 8.56
CA ILE A 149 -1.69 12.86 9.64
C ILE A 149 -2.35 14.12 10.25
N THR A 150 -1.67 15.27 10.25
CA THR A 150 -2.22 16.52 10.77
C THR A 150 -3.41 17.01 9.95
N SER A 151 -3.29 17.07 8.62
CA SER A 151 -4.41 17.49 7.76
C SER A 151 -5.52 16.43 7.74
N TYR A 152 -5.17 15.16 7.69
CA TYR A 152 -6.14 14.06 7.79
C TYR A 152 -6.93 14.12 9.11
N TRP A 153 -6.24 14.34 10.23
CA TRP A 153 -6.88 14.44 11.55
C TRP A 153 -7.99 15.48 11.59
N GLY A 154 -7.79 16.63 10.95
CA GLY A 154 -8.74 17.74 10.98
C GLY A 154 -9.82 17.73 9.87
N GLN A 155 -9.61 16.95 8.80
CA GLN A 155 -10.47 17.00 7.59
C GLN A 155 -11.14 15.66 7.25
N GLY A 156 -10.53 14.52 7.59
CA GLY A 156 -11.07 13.21 7.25
C GLY A 156 -12.33 12.88 8.04
N TYR A 157 -13.25 12.12 7.42
CA TYR A 157 -14.46 11.62 8.07
C TYR A 157 -14.15 10.91 9.41
N TRP A 158 -13.04 10.17 9.47
CA TRP A 158 -12.62 9.43 10.65
C TRP A 158 -11.78 10.26 11.64
N GLY A 159 -11.48 11.52 11.33
CA GLY A 159 -10.60 12.36 12.13
C GLY A 159 -11.00 12.44 13.60
N TYR A 160 -12.27 12.69 13.88
CA TYR A 160 -12.76 12.76 15.25
C TYR A 160 -12.82 11.37 15.91
N THR A 161 -13.39 10.38 15.24
CA THR A 161 -13.68 9.06 15.86
C THR A 161 -12.49 8.15 15.91
N TYR A 162 -11.77 8.03 14.80
CA TYR A 162 -10.62 7.12 14.68
C TYR A 162 -9.35 7.74 15.26
N SER A 163 -9.02 8.96 14.87
CA SER A 163 -7.79 9.60 15.33
C SER A 163 -7.79 9.85 16.83
N SER A 164 -8.95 10.12 17.44
CA SER A 164 -9.04 10.25 18.89
C SER A 164 -8.67 8.96 19.65
N ARG A 165 -8.94 7.80 19.07
CA ARG A 165 -8.58 6.49 19.63
C ARG A 165 -7.16 6.08 19.27
N ALA A 166 -6.79 6.20 18.02
CA ALA A 166 -5.45 5.84 17.53
C ALA A 166 -4.37 6.75 18.10
N SER A 167 -4.70 8.00 18.41
CA SER A 167 -3.77 8.96 19.01
C SER A 167 -3.73 8.90 20.54
N ALA A 168 -4.69 8.22 21.19
CA ALA A 168 -4.71 8.00 22.65
C ALA A 168 -4.37 9.25 23.48
N GLY A 169 -5.03 10.40 23.18
CA GLY A 169 -4.78 11.67 23.86
C GLY A 169 -3.62 12.50 23.30
N SER A 170 -2.95 12.03 22.26
CA SER A 170 -1.93 12.81 21.54
C SER A 170 -2.57 13.56 20.37
N TYR A 171 -2.50 14.89 20.42
CA TYR A 171 -3.09 15.78 19.42
C TYR A 171 -2.03 16.74 18.87
N PRO A 172 -2.29 17.43 17.73
CA PRO A 172 -1.32 18.35 17.16
C PRO A 172 -0.81 19.44 18.13
N TRP A 173 -1.63 19.86 19.08
CA TRP A 173 -1.28 20.91 20.06
C TRP A 173 -0.52 20.41 21.30
N ASN A 174 -0.61 19.14 21.65
CA ASN A 174 0.08 18.60 22.83
C ASN A 174 1.19 17.59 22.51
N ASN A 175 1.19 17.03 21.28
CA ASN A 175 2.23 16.13 20.80
C ASN A 175 2.44 16.30 19.27
N PRO A 176 2.86 17.49 18.80
CA PRO A 176 3.01 17.74 17.37
C PRO A 176 4.04 16.84 16.69
N GLN A 177 5.04 16.42 17.45
CA GLN A 177 6.14 15.60 16.96
C GLN A 177 5.66 14.23 16.42
N LEU A 178 4.68 13.62 17.09
CA LEU A 178 4.07 12.36 16.62
C LEU A 178 3.49 12.52 15.22
N TYR A 179 2.81 13.63 14.96
CA TYR A 179 2.20 13.91 13.65
C TYR A 179 3.23 14.16 12.56
N VAL A 180 4.31 14.86 12.87
CA VAL A 180 5.40 15.11 11.92
C VAL A 180 6.21 13.84 11.64
N GLU A 181 6.63 13.14 12.67
CA GLU A 181 7.50 11.96 12.52
C GLU A 181 6.80 10.79 11.79
N GLN A 182 5.49 10.64 11.98
CA GLN A 182 4.75 9.54 11.42
C GLN A 182 4.04 9.87 10.10
N SER A 183 4.06 11.12 9.66
CA SER A 183 3.52 11.52 8.36
C SER A 183 4.53 11.30 7.24
N PRO A 184 4.22 10.47 6.23
CA PRO A 184 5.13 10.24 5.09
C PRO A 184 5.55 11.52 4.37
N LEU A 185 4.67 12.52 4.33
CA LEU A 185 4.93 13.81 3.67
C LEU A 185 6.19 14.49 4.18
N PHE A 186 6.45 14.47 5.49
CA PHE A 186 7.62 15.11 6.09
C PHE A 186 8.94 14.36 5.82
N HIS A 187 8.85 13.21 5.18
CA HIS A 187 9.98 12.37 4.77
C HIS A 187 9.97 12.06 3.27
N ALA A 188 9.26 12.86 2.48
CA ALA A 188 9.11 12.67 1.04
C ALA A 188 10.45 12.69 0.29
N ASP A 189 11.45 13.40 0.80
CA ASP A 189 12.80 13.43 0.28
C ASP A 189 13.49 12.06 0.26
N LYS A 190 13.07 11.14 1.13
CA LYS A 190 13.61 9.77 1.20
C LYS A 190 12.94 8.78 0.22
N ILE A 191 11.88 9.20 -0.47
CA ILE A 191 11.17 8.35 -1.42
C ILE A 191 11.90 8.37 -2.76
N ASP A 192 12.46 7.23 -3.16
CA ASP A 192 13.08 7.03 -4.47
C ASP A 192 12.28 6.07 -5.37
N THR A 193 11.41 5.27 -4.78
CA THR A 193 10.56 4.32 -5.50
C THR A 193 9.52 5.07 -6.33
N PRO A 194 9.34 4.75 -7.63
CA PRO A 194 8.24 5.24 -8.45
C PRO A 194 6.89 5.00 -7.79
N LEU A 195 6.11 6.07 -7.57
CA LEU A 195 4.84 6.03 -6.85
C LEU A 195 3.68 6.45 -7.74
N LEU A 196 2.67 5.61 -7.82
CA LEU A 196 1.36 5.93 -8.38
C LEU A 196 0.39 6.27 -7.25
N LEU A 197 -0.15 7.49 -7.30
CA LEU A 197 -1.23 7.95 -6.43
C LEU A 197 -2.56 7.83 -7.19
N LEU A 198 -3.54 7.15 -6.57
CA LEU A 198 -4.90 7.01 -7.10
C LEU A 198 -5.88 7.55 -6.06
N HIS A 199 -6.83 8.42 -6.46
CA HIS A 199 -7.78 9.01 -5.51
C HIS A 199 -9.08 9.45 -6.19
N GLY A 200 -10.21 9.17 -5.56
CA GLY A 200 -11.51 9.71 -5.97
C GLY A 200 -11.63 11.20 -5.61
N THR A 201 -12.13 12.03 -6.53
CA THR A 201 -12.20 13.48 -6.30
C THR A 201 -13.24 13.88 -5.25
N ALA A 202 -14.20 13.02 -4.95
CA ALA A 202 -15.25 13.21 -3.96
C ALA A 202 -15.05 12.38 -2.68
N ASP A 203 -13.82 11.92 -2.42
CA ASP A 203 -13.51 11.11 -1.23
C ASP A 203 -13.74 11.89 0.06
N THR A 204 -14.68 11.40 0.88
CA THR A 204 -15.03 11.96 2.18
C THR A 204 -14.34 11.28 3.36
N ASN A 205 -13.80 10.07 3.17
CA ASN A 205 -13.06 9.35 4.21
C ASN A 205 -11.63 9.88 4.35
N VAL A 206 -10.93 9.92 3.21
CA VAL A 206 -9.58 10.50 3.10
C VAL A 206 -9.65 11.59 2.04
N PRO A 207 -9.62 12.86 2.43
CA PRO A 207 -9.69 13.95 1.46
C PRO A 207 -8.58 13.86 0.41
N ILE A 208 -8.92 14.16 -0.85
CA ILE A 208 -7.97 14.09 -1.98
C ILE A 208 -6.72 14.96 -1.76
N GLY A 209 -6.82 15.96 -0.91
CA GLY A 209 -5.70 16.80 -0.49
C GLY A 209 -4.51 16.01 0.05
N GLU A 210 -4.72 14.81 0.59
CA GLU A 210 -3.65 13.93 1.05
C GLU A 210 -2.77 13.44 -0.11
N SER A 211 -3.37 13.05 -1.22
CA SER A 211 -2.63 12.69 -2.44
C SER A 211 -2.02 13.91 -3.13
N ILE A 212 -2.71 15.04 -3.16
CA ILE A 212 -2.23 16.30 -3.75
C ILE A 212 -0.95 16.75 -3.03
N GLN A 213 -0.90 16.71 -1.69
CA GLN A 213 0.30 17.09 -0.92
C GLN A 213 1.50 16.22 -1.28
N MET A 214 1.35 14.90 -1.32
CA MET A 214 2.44 13.99 -1.65
C MET A 214 2.89 14.14 -3.10
N PHE A 215 1.95 14.26 -4.05
CA PHE A 215 2.26 14.54 -5.45
C PHE A 215 3.08 15.82 -5.61
N THR A 216 2.64 16.90 -4.98
CA THR A 216 3.33 18.19 -5.02
C THR A 216 4.75 18.07 -4.47
N ALA A 217 4.91 17.45 -3.31
CA ALA A 217 6.23 17.26 -2.70
C ALA A 217 7.18 16.46 -3.60
N LEU A 218 6.73 15.34 -4.13
CA LEU A 218 7.56 14.49 -4.99
C LEU A 218 7.89 15.16 -6.32
N LYS A 219 6.97 15.92 -6.91
CA LYS A 219 7.26 16.74 -8.12
C LYS A 219 8.31 17.80 -7.87
N LEU A 220 8.20 18.53 -6.77
CA LEU A 220 9.20 19.54 -6.40
C LEU A 220 10.59 18.94 -6.13
N LEU A 221 10.63 17.72 -5.61
CA LEU A 221 11.86 16.95 -5.37
C LEU A 221 12.42 16.28 -6.64
N GLY A 222 11.74 16.39 -7.79
CA GLY A 222 12.13 15.73 -9.04
C GLY A 222 12.02 14.20 -9.00
N LYS A 223 11.16 13.68 -8.13
CA LYS A 223 10.94 12.23 -7.98
C LYS A 223 9.93 11.70 -9.02
N THR A 224 9.99 10.40 -9.27
CA THR A 224 9.04 9.73 -10.18
C THR A 224 7.72 9.50 -9.47
N VAL A 225 6.70 10.26 -9.85
CA VAL A 225 5.34 10.17 -9.30
C VAL A 225 4.31 10.45 -10.38
N GLU A 226 3.25 9.66 -10.37
CA GLU A 226 2.05 9.88 -11.19
C GLU A 226 0.83 9.99 -10.27
N PHE A 227 -0.14 10.81 -10.66
CA PHE A 227 -1.37 11.01 -9.91
C PHE A 227 -2.58 10.91 -10.83
N VAL A 228 -3.38 9.87 -10.64
CA VAL A 228 -4.61 9.64 -11.37
C VAL A 228 -5.81 9.90 -10.46
N GLN A 229 -6.60 10.91 -10.82
CA GLN A 229 -7.82 11.28 -10.13
C GLN A 229 -9.01 10.59 -10.78
N VAL A 230 -9.92 10.04 -9.97
CA VAL A 230 -11.15 9.42 -10.46
C VAL A 230 -12.31 10.35 -10.17
N GLU A 231 -12.74 11.07 -11.20
CA GLU A 231 -13.73 12.15 -11.07
C GLU A 231 -15.05 11.67 -10.50
N GLY A 232 -15.55 12.39 -9.47
CA GLY A 232 -16.84 12.12 -8.83
C GLY A 232 -16.92 10.86 -7.97
N GLU A 233 -15.86 10.04 -7.90
CA GLU A 233 -15.82 8.87 -7.05
C GLU A 233 -15.40 9.21 -5.62
N ASN A 234 -15.96 8.47 -4.66
CA ASN A 234 -15.65 8.58 -3.25
C ASN A 234 -14.49 7.65 -2.87
N HIS A 235 -14.42 7.22 -1.62
CA HIS A 235 -13.35 6.37 -1.09
C HIS A 235 -13.24 5.01 -1.79
N ALA A 236 -14.36 4.45 -2.22
CA ALA A 236 -14.42 3.27 -3.08
C ALA A 236 -14.88 3.67 -4.49
N ILE A 237 -14.33 3.01 -5.50
CA ILE A 237 -14.67 3.25 -6.89
C ILE A 237 -15.83 2.32 -7.28
N TYR A 238 -17.06 2.86 -7.31
CA TYR A 238 -18.27 2.09 -7.55
C TYR A 238 -18.74 2.10 -9.00
N ASN A 239 -18.48 3.17 -9.74
CA ASN A 239 -18.84 3.22 -11.16
C ASN A 239 -18.05 2.16 -11.93
N TYR A 240 -18.76 1.34 -12.70
CA TYR A 240 -18.20 0.17 -13.36
C TYR A 240 -17.08 0.52 -14.34
N ASP A 241 -17.32 1.49 -15.24
CA ASP A 241 -16.34 1.87 -16.26
C ASP A 241 -15.10 2.52 -15.64
N LYS A 242 -15.29 3.38 -14.64
CA LYS A 242 -14.20 3.99 -13.90
C LYS A 242 -13.39 2.95 -13.13
N ARG A 243 -14.05 1.93 -12.57
CA ARG A 243 -13.39 0.83 -11.87
C ARG A 243 -12.54 -0.03 -12.81
N ILE A 244 -13.00 -0.28 -14.04
CA ILE A 244 -12.20 -0.96 -15.07
C ILE A 244 -10.96 -0.11 -15.40
N ALA A 245 -11.13 1.17 -15.70
CA ALA A 245 -10.04 2.07 -16.01
C ALA A 245 -9.03 2.17 -14.87
N TRP A 246 -9.52 2.24 -13.64
CA TRP A 246 -8.71 2.27 -12.42
C TRP A 246 -7.88 0.98 -12.24
N ASN A 247 -8.49 -0.19 -12.42
CA ASN A 247 -7.75 -1.46 -12.39
C ASN A 247 -6.70 -1.53 -13.51
N ASN A 248 -7.07 -1.14 -14.73
CA ASN A 248 -6.14 -1.12 -15.87
C ASN A 248 -4.95 -0.17 -15.62
N THR A 249 -5.17 0.95 -14.95
CA THR A 249 -4.10 1.86 -14.53
C THR A 249 -3.09 1.18 -13.61
N ILE A 250 -3.56 0.42 -12.63
CA ILE A 250 -2.70 -0.36 -11.71
C ILE A 250 -1.92 -1.44 -12.48
N TYR A 251 -2.60 -2.18 -13.37
CA TYR A 251 -1.95 -3.22 -14.17
C TYR A 251 -0.86 -2.63 -15.06
N ALA A 252 -1.15 -1.53 -15.73
CA ALA A 252 -0.21 -0.83 -16.60
C ALA A 252 1.01 -0.29 -15.82
N TRP A 253 0.79 0.24 -14.62
CA TRP A 253 1.86 0.71 -13.74
C TRP A 253 2.82 -0.42 -13.34
N PHE A 254 2.29 -1.53 -12.86
CA PHE A 254 3.12 -2.67 -12.49
C PHE A 254 3.79 -3.32 -13.70
N ALA A 255 3.13 -3.40 -14.87
CA ALA A 255 3.76 -3.90 -16.09
C ALA A 255 4.98 -3.04 -16.48
N LYS A 256 4.82 -1.71 -16.44
CA LYS A 256 5.91 -0.76 -16.74
C LYS A 256 7.13 -0.98 -15.87
N TRP A 257 6.96 -1.10 -14.56
CA TRP A 257 8.08 -1.10 -13.61
C TRP A 257 8.57 -2.49 -13.23
N LEU A 258 7.67 -3.48 -13.14
CA LEU A 258 8.05 -4.82 -12.72
C LEU A 258 8.37 -5.76 -13.88
N LYS A 259 7.89 -5.45 -15.09
CA LYS A 259 8.14 -6.25 -16.30
C LYS A 259 8.90 -5.50 -17.38
N ASN A 260 9.26 -4.24 -17.14
CA ASN A 260 9.88 -3.35 -18.13
C ASN A 260 9.05 -3.22 -19.42
N ASP A 261 7.72 -3.25 -19.28
CA ASP A 261 6.77 -3.13 -20.40
C ASP A 261 5.89 -1.90 -20.21
N SER A 262 6.26 -0.79 -20.84
CA SER A 262 5.56 0.49 -20.73
C SER A 262 4.40 0.65 -21.72
N ARG A 263 4.25 -0.26 -22.70
CA ARG A 263 3.28 -0.11 -23.79
C ARG A 263 1.85 0.12 -23.33
N TRP A 264 1.42 -0.59 -22.29
CA TRP A 264 0.08 -0.41 -21.72
C TRP A 264 -0.08 0.97 -21.06
N TRP A 265 0.89 1.40 -20.28
CA TRP A 265 0.90 2.73 -19.67
C TRP A 265 0.88 3.83 -20.74
N GLU A 266 1.72 3.72 -21.75
CA GLU A 266 1.81 4.67 -22.84
C GLU A 266 0.51 4.74 -23.66
N SER A 267 -0.18 3.61 -23.86
CA SER A 267 -1.48 3.59 -24.54
C SER A 267 -2.58 4.31 -23.77
N MET A 268 -2.49 4.39 -22.43
CA MET A 268 -3.49 5.05 -21.58
C MET A 268 -3.14 6.51 -21.28
N TYR A 269 -1.85 6.81 -21.09
CA TYR A 269 -1.38 8.08 -20.54
C TYR A 269 -0.23 8.71 -21.33
N GLY A 270 0.23 8.08 -22.39
CA GLY A 270 1.26 8.64 -23.27
C GLY A 270 0.73 9.92 -23.94
N THR A 271 1.54 10.97 -23.94
CA THR A 271 1.29 12.12 -24.81
C THR A 271 1.65 11.74 -26.24
N GLU A 272 0.72 11.97 -27.20
CA GLU A 272 1.01 11.90 -28.63
C GLU A 272 2.12 12.86 -29.05
#